data_726cbd81619d23db750298aad704a8d4
#
_entry.id   726cbd81619d23db750298aad704a8d4
#
_cell.length_a   1.000
_cell.length_b   1.000
_cell.length_c   1.000
_cell.angle_alpha   90.00
_cell.angle_beta   90.00
_cell.angle_gamma   90.00
#
_symmetry.space_group_name_H-M   'P 1'
#
loop_
_entity.id
_entity.type
_entity.pdbx_description
1 polymer ?
#
loop_
_entity_poly.entity_id
_entity_poly.type
_entity_poly.pdbx_seq_one_letter_code
_entity_poly.pdbx_strand_id
1 'polypeptide(L)'
;MGFKIVALSRSEDKKDLAMKLGAKYYFSIEKSDFVKEIKDLGGAKAVLLTGPSENIADKLIESLQEGGKLMLLGTNNKKMEFSINSIIFGKKNIQGWVCFDNEVKKECLEFSLKNEIKPMIQIYKFEDLQKGYDDMSSGLARFRSVIKF
;
A
#
# COMPACT_ATOMS: atom_id res chain seq x y z
N MET A 1 8.54 -14.46 -1.63
CA MET A 1 8.65 -13.80 -2.95
C MET A 1 9.97 -13.04 -3.16
N GLY A 2 10.81 -12.88 -2.16
CA GLY A 2 12.15 -12.29 -2.28
C GLY A 2 12.24 -10.78 -2.53
N PHE A 3 11.13 -10.06 -2.45
CA PHE A 3 11.16 -8.60 -2.58
C PHE A 3 11.70 -7.92 -1.33
N LYS A 4 12.47 -6.85 -1.51
CA LYS A 4 12.76 -5.91 -0.43
C LYS A 4 11.59 -4.95 -0.30
N ILE A 5 10.90 -4.97 0.83
CA ILE A 5 9.73 -4.14 1.08
C ILE A 5 10.14 -2.89 1.85
N VAL A 6 9.75 -1.74 1.33
CA VAL A 6 9.74 -0.45 2.01
C VAL A 6 8.30 -0.15 2.38
N ALA A 7 8.02 0.02 3.66
CA ALA A 7 6.74 0.54 4.12
C ALA A 7 6.82 2.07 4.20
N LEU A 8 5.83 2.74 3.62
CA LEU A 8 5.70 4.19 3.64
C LEU A 8 4.39 4.58 4.31
N SER A 9 4.43 5.45 5.30
CA SER A 9 3.23 5.95 5.99
C SER A 9 3.40 7.43 6.35
N ARG A 10 2.32 8.09 6.76
CA ARG A 10 2.37 9.50 7.18
C ARG A 10 3.21 9.71 8.42
N SER A 11 3.02 8.86 9.43
CA SER A 11 3.66 8.95 10.74
C SER A 11 4.46 7.69 11.07
N GLU A 12 5.08 7.63 12.24
CA GLU A 12 5.89 6.47 12.68
C GLU A 12 5.11 5.44 13.51
N ASP A 13 3.85 5.69 13.82
CA ASP A 13 3.01 4.84 14.68
C ASP A 13 2.84 3.38 14.19
N LYS A 14 3.07 3.15 12.91
CA LYS A 14 2.94 1.82 12.28
C LYS A 14 4.27 1.13 12.03
N LYS A 15 5.39 1.74 12.43
CA LYS A 15 6.74 1.26 12.13
C LYS A 15 6.98 -0.15 12.68
N ASP A 16 6.74 -0.34 13.97
CA ASP A 16 7.00 -1.64 14.62
C ASP A 16 6.16 -2.77 14.00
N LEU A 17 4.89 -2.47 13.69
CA LEU A 17 4.03 -3.43 13.03
C LEU A 17 4.50 -3.75 11.60
N ALA A 18 4.87 -2.74 10.82
CA ALA A 18 5.37 -2.93 9.47
C ALA A 18 6.65 -3.78 9.45
N MET A 19 7.59 -3.50 10.36
CA MET A 19 8.83 -4.29 10.50
C MET A 19 8.53 -5.72 10.93
N LYS A 20 7.62 -5.91 11.89
CA LYS A 20 7.17 -7.25 12.31
C LYS A 20 6.52 -8.05 11.18
N LEU A 21 5.83 -7.38 10.27
CA LEU A 21 5.19 -7.99 9.09
C LEU A 21 6.17 -8.22 7.93
N GLY A 22 7.46 -7.91 8.09
CA GLY A 22 8.49 -8.23 7.11
C GLY A 22 8.95 -7.07 6.23
N ALA A 23 8.54 -5.82 6.51
CA ALA A 23 9.15 -4.68 5.87
C ALA A 23 10.64 -4.59 6.28
N LYS A 24 11.52 -4.33 5.31
CA LYS A 24 12.95 -4.16 5.57
C LYS A 24 13.30 -2.73 5.93
N TYR A 25 12.52 -1.78 5.44
CA TYR A 25 12.68 -0.34 5.69
C TYR A 25 11.31 0.27 5.96
N TYR A 26 11.32 1.35 6.73
CA TYR A 26 10.12 2.12 7.02
C TYR A 26 10.47 3.60 6.97
N PHE A 27 9.73 4.38 6.18
CA PHE A 27 9.90 5.81 6.09
C PHE A 27 8.61 6.56 6.40
N SER A 28 8.74 7.64 7.16
CA SER A 28 7.63 8.55 7.44
C SER A 28 7.63 9.70 6.45
N ILE A 29 6.52 9.91 5.76
CA ILE A 29 6.35 11.01 4.81
C ILE A 29 6.55 12.38 5.48
N GLU A 30 6.17 12.49 6.75
CA GLU A 30 6.25 13.75 7.50
C GLU A 30 7.65 14.04 8.06
N LYS A 31 8.43 12.99 8.33
CA LYS A 31 9.70 13.11 9.07
C LYS A 31 10.94 12.82 8.24
N SER A 32 10.79 12.22 7.06
CA SER A 32 11.93 11.82 6.26
C SER A 32 11.83 12.33 4.81
N ASP A 33 12.97 12.52 4.17
CA ASP A 33 13.04 12.62 2.71
C ASP A 33 13.00 11.23 2.10
N PHE A 34 11.81 10.62 2.13
CA PHE A 34 11.62 9.26 1.64
C PHE A 34 12.02 9.09 0.17
N VAL A 35 11.96 10.14 -0.63
CA VAL A 35 12.37 10.09 -2.04
C VAL A 35 13.87 9.82 -2.13
N LYS A 36 14.67 10.62 -1.41
CA LYS A 36 16.11 10.44 -1.33
C LYS A 36 16.46 9.06 -0.78
N GLU A 37 15.85 8.66 0.34
CA GLU A 37 16.13 7.39 0.99
C GLU A 37 15.81 6.19 0.09
N ILE A 38 14.70 6.21 -0.65
CA ILE A 38 14.36 5.15 -1.61
C ILE A 38 15.33 5.17 -2.81
N LYS A 39 15.73 6.34 -3.30
CA LYS A 39 16.73 6.46 -4.36
C LYS A 39 18.10 5.92 -3.94
N ASP A 40 18.53 6.17 -2.72
CA ASP A 40 19.78 5.62 -2.16
C ASP A 40 19.76 4.08 -2.08
N LEU A 41 18.57 3.48 -2.02
CA LEU A 41 18.36 2.02 -2.12
C LEU A 41 18.32 1.50 -3.57
N GLY A 42 18.47 2.37 -4.57
CA GLY A 42 18.40 2.05 -6.00
C GLY A 42 17.07 2.40 -6.67
N GLY A 43 16.17 3.06 -5.96
CA GLY A 43 14.82 3.39 -6.43
C GLY A 43 13.82 2.23 -6.29
N ALA A 44 12.54 2.55 -6.22
CA ALA A 44 11.51 1.55 -6.12
C ALA A 44 11.18 0.93 -7.49
N LYS A 45 11.16 -0.39 -7.59
CA LYS A 45 10.70 -1.10 -8.80
C LYS A 45 9.17 -0.95 -8.98
N ALA A 46 8.45 -0.97 -7.87
CA ALA A 46 7.02 -0.72 -7.85
C ALA A 46 6.61 0.00 -6.56
N VAL A 47 5.65 0.89 -6.67
CA VAL A 47 4.96 1.52 -5.54
C VAL A 47 3.50 1.10 -5.59
N LEU A 48 2.99 0.52 -4.51
CA LEU A 48 1.58 0.15 -4.34
C LEU A 48 0.89 1.24 -3.52
N LEU A 49 0.09 2.06 -4.17
CA LEU A 49 -0.65 3.13 -3.53
C LEU A 49 -2.04 2.65 -3.12
N THR A 50 -2.21 2.36 -1.83
CA THR A 50 -3.43 1.76 -1.27
C THR A 50 -4.38 2.76 -0.62
N GLY A 51 -3.97 4.01 -0.46
CA GLY A 51 -4.77 5.05 0.20
C GLY A 51 -4.70 6.40 -0.52
N PRO A 52 -5.48 7.38 -0.07
CA PRO A 52 -5.45 8.72 -0.62
C PRO A 52 -4.09 9.37 -0.36
N SER A 53 -3.43 9.82 -1.41
CA SER A 53 -2.07 10.38 -1.34
C SER A 53 -1.83 11.36 -2.48
N GLU A 54 -2.83 12.13 -2.81
CA GLU A 54 -2.81 13.09 -3.92
C GLU A 54 -1.66 14.09 -3.85
N ASN A 55 -1.32 14.54 -2.64
CA ASN A 55 -0.27 15.54 -2.42
C ASN A 55 1.16 15.00 -2.54
N ILE A 56 1.33 13.69 -2.66
CA ILE A 56 2.66 13.05 -2.76
C ILE A 56 2.84 12.23 -4.05
N ALA A 57 1.89 12.29 -4.96
CA ALA A 57 1.92 11.50 -6.19
C ALA A 57 3.19 11.70 -7.00
N ASP A 58 3.60 12.96 -7.19
CA ASP A 58 4.81 13.30 -7.91
C ASP A 58 6.07 12.75 -7.20
N LYS A 59 6.15 12.88 -5.88
CA LYS A 59 7.23 12.32 -5.06
C LYS A 59 7.28 10.79 -5.14
N LEU A 60 6.12 10.11 -5.18
CA LEU A 60 6.08 8.65 -5.36
C LEU A 60 6.61 8.24 -6.74
N ILE A 61 6.24 8.97 -7.78
CA ILE A 61 6.78 8.74 -9.13
C ILE A 61 8.28 9.05 -9.15
N GLU A 62 8.72 10.12 -8.51
CA GLU A 62 10.13 10.46 -8.42
C GLU A 62 10.96 9.36 -7.74
N SER A 63 10.44 8.72 -6.70
CA SER A 63 11.10 7.64 -5.96
C SER A 63 11.27 6.33 -6.76
N LEU A 64 10.56 6.18 -7.89
CA LEU A 64 10.70 5.01 -8.75
C LEU A 64 12.06 4.98 -9.45
N GLN A 65 12.61 3.79 -9.62
CA GLN A 65 13.73 3.57 -10.54
C GLN A 65 13.30 3.76 -12.01
N GLU A 66 14.24 3.75 -12.94
CA GLU A 66 13.93 3.74 -14.38
C GLU A 66 13.08 2.50 -14.72
N GLY A 67 12.02 2.70 -15.49
CA GLY A 67 11.05 1.66 -15.83
C GLY A 67 10.13 1.24 -14.68
N GLY A 68 10.23 1.89 -13.52
CA GLY A 68 9.42 1.58 -12.35
C GLY A 68 7.93 1.86 -12.53
N LYS A 69 7.09 1.28 -11.67
CA LYS A 69 5.64 1.31 -11.81
C LYS A 69 4.95 1.84 -10.55
N LEU A 70 4.06 2.82 -10.72
CA LEU A 70 3.10 3.24 -9.69
C LEU A 70 1.77 2.52 -9.92
N MET A 71 1.37 1.68 -8.95
CA MET A 71 0.10 0.95 -8.97
C MET A 71 -0.92 1.68 -8.10
N LEU A 72 -2.02 2.12 -8.70
CA LEU A 72 -3.12 2.79 -8.01
C LEU A 72 -4.17 1.74 -7.61
N LEU A 73 -4.29 1.47 -6.33
CA LEU A 73 -5.16 0.43 -5.75
C LEU A 73 -6.28 1.01 -4.89
N GLY A 74 -6.12 2.23 -4.40
CA GLY A 74 -7.14 2.95 -3.63
C GLY A 74 -7.91 3.95 -4.50
N THR A 75 -9.21 4.07 -4.27
CA THR A 75 -10.05 5.07 -4.94
C THR A 75 -10.18 6.32 -4.09
N ASN A 76 -10.17 7.48 -4.73
CA ASN A 76 -10.61 8.75 -4.17
C ASN A 76 -11.17 9.64 -5.29
N ASN A 77 -11.88 10.70 -4.91
CA ASN A 77 -12.49 11.64 -5.87
C ASN A 77 -11.59 12.84 -6.21
N LYS A 78 -10.34 12.84 -5.73
CA LYS A 78 -9.39 13.93 -5.97
C LYS A 78 -8.50 13.64 -7.16
N LYS A 79 -8.08 14.70 -7.83
CA LYS A 79 -7.09 14.63 -8.91
C LYS A 79 -5.71 14.44 -8.33
N MET A 80 -4.87 13.69 -9.05
CA MET A 80 -3.43 13.56 -8.78
C MET A 80 -2.67 14.33 -9.83
N GLU A 81 -1.66 15.07 -9.39
CA GLU A 81 -0.78 15.85 -10.26
C GLU A 81 0.63 15.27 -10.22
N PHE A 82 1.28 15.21 -11.37
CA PHE A 82 2.65 14.73 -11.50
C PHE A 82 3.35 15.33 -12.71
N SER A 83 4.68 15.41 -12.63
CA SER A 83 5.52 15.91 -13.71
C SER A 83 5.57 14.93 -14.89
N ILE A 84 5.15 15.36 -16.05
CA ILE A 84 5.24 14.58 -17.29
C ILE A 84 6.71 14.21 -17.59
N ASN A 85 7.65 15.12 -17.34
CA ASN A 85 9.06 14.87 -17.55
C ASN A 85 9.60 13.72 -16.69
N SER A 86 9.16 13.62 -15.43
CA SER A 86 9.52 12.51 -14.55
C SER A 86 9.11 11.15 -15.12
N ILE A 87 7.99 11.10 -15.84
CA ILE A 87 7.49 9.88 -16.47
C ILE A 87 8.27 9.58 -17.76
N ILE A 88 8.41 10.55 -18.63
CA ILE A 88 9.07 10.35 -19.96
C ILE A 88 10.53 9.95 -19.79
N PHE A 89 11.32 10.75 -19.07
CA PHE A 89 12.76 10.50 -18.94
C PHE A 89 13.07 9.29 -18.06
N GLY A 90 12.20 8.98 -17.10
CA GLY A 90 12.32 7.77 -16.27
C GLY A 90 11.68 6.52 -16.89
N LYS A 91 11.05 6.60 -18.08
CA LYS A 91 10.27 5.50 -18.68
C LYS A 91 9.29 4.84 -17.71
N LYS A 92 8.72 5.64 -16.81
CA LYS A 92 7.91 5.15 -15.70
C LYS A 92 6.47 4.85 -16.13
N ASN A 93 5.81 3.97 -15.39
CA ASN A 93 4.45 3.54 -15.68
C ASN A 93 3.52 3.91 -14.53
N ILE A 94 2.28 4.31 -14.86
CA ILE A 94 1.17 4.46 -13.91
C ILE A 94 0.08 3.52 -14.35
N GLN A 95 -0.40 2.68 -13.41
CA GLN A 95 -1.41 1.68 -13.71
C GLN A 95 -2.43 1.60 -12.57
N GLY A 96 -3.71 1.74 -12.91
CA GLY A 96 -4.80 1.38 -12.02
C GLY A 96 -5.04 -0.12 -11.99
N TRP A 97 -5.50 -0.63 -10.85
CA TRP A 97 -5.90 -2.02 -10.72
C TRP A 97 -7.12 -2.15 -9.81
N VAL A 98 -8.07 -2.96 -10.25
CA VAL A 98 -9.25 -3.32 -9.47
C VAL A 98 -9.48 -4.83 -9.56
N CYS A 99 -9.76 -5.44 -8.41
CA CYS A 99 -9.91 -6.89 -8.33
C CYS A 99 -11.39 -7.29 -8.51
N PHE A 100 -11.88 -7.28 -9.76
CA PHE A 100 -13.21 -7.82 -10.08
C PHE A 100 -13.16 -9.18 -10.78
N ASP A 101 -12.01 -9.58 -11.29
CA ASP A 101 -11.81 -10.82 -11.99
C ASP A 101 -11.83 -12.02 -11.03
N ASN A 102 -12.67 -13.01 -11.31
CA ASN A 102 -12.80 -14.21 -10.47
C ASN A 102 -11.61 -15.16 -10.61
N GLU A 103 -10.96 -15.19 -11.77
CA GLU A 103 -9.76 -16.01 -11.97
C GLU A 103 -8.61 -15.46 -11.13
N VAL A 104 -8.39 -14.14 -11.17
CA VAL A 104 -7.37 -13.47 -10.32
C VAL A 104 -7.65 -13.68 -8.83
N LYS A 105 -8.92 -13.65 -8.40
CA LYS A 105 -9.28 -13.95 -7.01
C LYS A 105 -8.93 -15.39 -6.63
N LYS A 106 -9.21 -16.35 -7.51
CA LYS A 106 -8.88 -17.74 -7.29
C LYS A 106 -7.37 -17.95 -7.19
N GLU A 107 -6.60 -17.41 -8.13
CA GLU A 107 -5.14 -17.42 -8.08
C GLU A 107 -4.58 -16.83 -6.80
N CYS A 108 -5.14 -15.68 -6.34
CA CYS A 108 -4.74 -15.03 -5.11
C CYS A 108 -4.99 -15.93 -3.88
N LEU A 109 -6.14 -16.62 -3.84
CA LEU A 109 -6.45 -17.55 -2.74
C LEU A 109 -5.53 -18.77 -2.77
N GLU A 110 -5.32 -19.39 -3.93
CA GLU A 110 -4.41 -20.52 -4.09
C GLU A 110 -2.98 -20.16 -3.71
N PHE A 111 -2.51 -19.00 -4.15
CA PHE A 111 -1.20 -18.47 -3.77
C PHE A 111 -1.09 -18.26 -2.26
N SER A 112 -2.13 -17.67 -1.64
CA SER A 112 -2.14 -17.41 -0.21
C SER A 112 -2.14 -18.70 0.61
N LEU A 113 -2.91 -19.71 0.20
CA LEU A 113 -2.92 -21.02 0.84
C LEU A 113 -1.56 -21.71 0.72
N LYS A 114 -0.97 -21.73 -0.48
CA LYS A 114 0.33 -22.37 -0.73
C LYS A 114 1.47 -21.73 0.06
N ASN A 115 1.39 -20.43 0.33
CA ASN A 115 2.45 -19.69 1.03
C ASN A 115 2.08 -19.35 2.49
N GLU A 116 1.01 -19.96 3.03
CA GLU A 116 0.53 -19.75 4.41
C GLU A 116 0.28 -18.28 4.77
N ILE A 117 -0.11 -17.47 3.78
CA ILE A 117 -0.43 -16.05 3.97
C ILE A 117 -1.78 -15.93 4.65
N LYS A 118 -1.80 -15.38 5.86
CA LYS A 118 -3.03 -15.16 6.63
C LYS A 118 -3.26 -13.66 6.81
N PRO A 119 -4.45 -13.15 6.52
CA PRO A 119 -4.79 -11.76 6.81
C PRO A 119 -4.88 -11.56 8.33
N MET A 120 -4.46 -10.38 8.79
CA MET A 120 -4.79 -9.94 10.14
C MET A 120 -6.23 -9.46 10.16
N ILE A 121 -7.04 -10.05 11.05
CA ILE A 121 -8.46 -9.73 11.16
C ILE A 121 -8.83 -9.45 12.61
N GLN A 122 -9.86 -8.62 12.81
CA GLN A 122 -10.56 -8.44 14.09
C GLN A 122 -11.96 -8.99 13.92
N ILE A 123 -12.33 -9.94 14.79
CA ILE A 123 -13.64 -10.60 14.73
C ILE A 123 -14.57 -9.90 15.71
N TYR A 124 -15.74 -9.52 15.23
CA TYR A 124 -16.84 -8.96 16.01
C TYR A 124 -18.04 -9.88 15.92
N LYS A 125 -18.82 -9.96 17.00
CA LYS A 125 -20.12 -10.61 16.95
C LYS A 125 -21.11 -9.73 16.19
N PHE A 126 -22.23 -10.31 15.76
CA PHE A 126 -23.24 -9.56 15.03
C PHE A 126 -23.79 -8.39 15.86
N GLU A 127 -23.94 -8.58 17.17
CA GLU A 127 -24.41 -7.54 18.11
C GLU A 127 -23.44 -6.34 18.18
N ASP A 128 -22.15 -6.56 17.87
CA ASP A 128 -21.10 -5.54 17.88
C ASP A 128 -20.84 -4.94 16.48
N LEU A 129 -21.76 -5.12 15.52
CA LEU A 129 -21.63 -4.66 14.13
C LEU A 129 -21.22 -3.18 14.04
N GLN A 130 -21.91 -2.32 14.80
CA GLN A 130 -21.65 -0.89 14.80
C GLN A 130 -20.22 -0.58 15.26
N LYS A 131 -19.75 -1.23 16.31
CA LYS A 131 -18.36 -1.09 16.78
C LYS A 131 -17.35 -1.52 15.72
N GLY A 132 -17.60 -2.66 15.04
CA GLY A 132 -16.74 -3.13 13.95
C GLY A 132 -16.67 -2.15 12.79
N TYR A 133 -17.77 -1.48 12.47
CA TYR A 133 -17.83 -0.43 11.46
C TYR A 133 -17.08 0.84 11.90
N ASP A 134 -17.27 1.28 13.14
CA ASP A 134 -16.62 2.47 13.68
C ASP A 134 -15.09 2.29 13.75
N ASP A 135 -14.62 1.12 14.19
CA ASP A 135 -13.18 0.78 14.21
C ASP A 135 -12.58 0.74 12.79
N MET A 136 -13.33 0.27 11.81
CA MET A 136 -12.90 0.29 10.40
C MET A 136 -12.84 1.73 9.87
N SER A 137 -13.87 2.52 10.06
CA SER A 137 -13.99 3.87 9.51
C SER A 137 -13.00 4.86 10.14
N SER A 138 -12.67 4.69 11.43
CA SER A 138 -11.66 5.46 12.14
C SER A 138 -10.22 4.98 11.89
N GLY A 139 -10.04 3.87 11.18
CA GLY A 139 -8.72 3.28 10.89
C GLY A 139 -8.08 2.58 12.10
N LEU A 140 -8.86 2.24 13.11
CA LEU A 140 -8.40 1.47 14.28
C LEU A 140 -8.30 -0.03 13.99
N ALA A 141 -9.10 -0.53 13.05
CA ALA A 141 -9.05 -1.95 12.67
C ALA A 141 -7.68 -2.35 12.08
N ARG A 142 -7.15 -3.48 12.56
CA ARG A 142 -5.85 -4.03 12.09
C ARG A 142 -6.02 -5.48 11.59
N PHE A 143 -6.36 -5.69 10.30
CA PHE A 143 -6.59 -4.65 9.29
C PHE A 143 -8.03 -4.76 8.76
N ARG A 144 -8.71 -5.85 9.04
CA ARG A 144 -10.03 -6.12 8.52
C ARG A 144 -10.99 -6.44 9.65
N SER A 145 -12.09 -5.68 9.75
CA SER A 145 -13.22 -6.05 10.61
C SER A 145 -14.02 -7.17 9.94
N VAL A 146 -14.25 -8.25 10.66
CA VAL A 146 -15.02 -9.42 10.21
C VAL A 146 -16.16 -9.64 11.19
N ILE A 147 -17.39 -9.65 10.67
CA ILE A 147 -18.58 -9.94 11.48
C ILE A 147 -18.83 -11.45 11.43
N LYS A 148 -18.99 -12.05 12.59
CA LYS A 148 -19.35 -13.48 12.73
C LYS A 148 -20.82 -13.57 13.13
N PHE A 149 -21.57 -14.30 12.33
CA PHE A 149 -22.96 -14.67 12.59
C PHE A 149 -23.04 -15.91 13.46
#